data_4dc2d2c0022f20c4b6bd10531b1e2995
#
_entry.id   4dc2d2c0022f20c4b6bd10531b1e2995
#
_cell.length_a   1.000
_cell.length_b   1.000
_cell.length_c   1.000
_cell.angle_alpha   90.00
_cell.angle_beta   90.00
_cell.angle_gamma   90.00
#
_symmetry.space_group_name_H-M   'P 1'
#
loop_
_entity.id
_entity.type
_entity.pdbx_description
1 polymer ?
#
loop_
_entity_poly.entity_id
_entity_poly.type
_entity_poly.pdbx_seq_one_letter_code
_entity_poly.pdbx_strand_id
1 'polypeptide(L)'
;MTTQTPDSKPRALIAMSGGVDSSVAAWLMQQAGYDCTGITMRLTRNETLGQSGFHTCCSEKDIEDAAEVAYAMDIPYEVLDFTADFREQIIEKFVRVYEAGGTPNPCIDCNKYMKFRHLLDWARAHGMGYVVTGHYARVEQDDATGRFLLKKGLDEGKDQSYVLYNLTQEQLAHIRLPLGGLHKTEVREIAEQHKFVNAHKHDSQDICFVPDGDYARFMEDFTGKHYPAGDFLDESGRVVGTHNGAVRYTIGQRKGLGLAMGAPVYVCGKDMQANTVTVGPEEMLFDRIVYADEVNWIAIPELTGPLRVTARTRYHQVEQAATVYPAECGFRLEFDQPQRAPTPGQAVVLYQGDTVLGGGTITRVEK
;
A
#
# COMPACT_ATOMS: atom_id res chain seq x y z
N MET A 1 -10.47 4.46 -32.99
CA MET A 1 -11.45 5.51 -32.59
C MET A 1 -12.81 4.85 -32.59
N THR A 2 -13.26 4.30 -31.46
CA THR A 2 -14.61 3.78 -31.29
C THR A 2 -15.51 4.94 -30.97
N THR A 3 -16.39 5.29 -31.88
CA THR A 3 -17.46 6.29 -31.71
C THR A 3 -18.41 5.79 -30.62
N GLN A 4 -18.28 6.36 -29.40
CA GLN A 4 -19.33 6.21 -28.39
C GLN A 4 -20.59 6.93 -28.93
N THR A 5 -21.68 6.23 -28.99
CA THR A 5 -23.01 6.81 -29.22
C THR A 5 -23.34 7.78 -28.06
N PRO A 6 -23.92 8.97 -28.31
CA PRO A 6 -24.12 10.01 -27.28
C PRO A 6 -25.06 9.67 -26.12
N ASP A 7 -25.64 8.46 -26.08
CA ASP A 7 -26.68 8.06 -25.11
C ASP A 7 -26.28 6.86 -24.22
N SER A 8 -25.05 6.32 -24.31
CA SER A 8 -24.66 5.19 -23.46
C SER A 8 -24.04 5.66 -22.16
N LYS A 9 -24.56 5.16 -21.03
CA LYS A 9 -23.96 5.38 -19.69
C LYS A 9 -22.48 5.00 -19.72
N PRO A 10 -21.60 5.79 -19.06
CA PRO A 10 -20.19 5.40 -18.93
C PRO A 10 -20.08 4.08 -18.15
N ARG A 11 -19.27 3.14 -18.65
CA ARG A 11 -19.10 1.81 -18.05
C ARG A 11 -17.96 1.80 -17.07
N ALA A 12 -18.17 1.22 -15.88
CA ALA A 12 -17.21 1.16 -14.80
C ALA A 12 -17.09 -0.25 -14.21
N LEU A 13 -15.85 -0.69 -14.01
CA LEU A 13 -15.51 -1.90 -13.27
C LEU A 13 -15.29 -1.53 -11.80
N ILE A 14 -16.04 -2.17 -10.91
CA ILE A 14 -15.96 -1.95 -9.47
C ILE A 14 -15.15 -3.08 -8.82
N ALA A 15 -14.00 -2.75 -8.25
CA ALA A 15 -13.21 -3.72 -7.48
C ALA A 15 -13.86 -3.96 -6.11
N MET A 16 -14.58 -5.06 -5.97
CA MET A 16 -15.32 -5.45 -4.77
C MET A 16 -14.50 -6.44 -3.95
N SER A 17 -14.11 -6.03 -2.75
CA SER A 17 -13.30 -6.86 -1.83
C SER A 17 -14.13 -7.57 -0.75
N GLY A 18 -15.47 -7.49 -0.80
CA GLY A 18 -16.34 -7.95 0.27
C GLY A 18 -16.34 -7.06 1.53
N GLY A 19 -15.63 -5.93 1.50
CA GLY A 19 -15.64 -4.92 2.55
C GLY A 19 -16.68 -3.82 2.31
N VAL A 20 -17.08 -3.11 3.39
CA VAL A 20 -18.08 -2.03 3.35
C VAL A 20 -17.72 -0.93 2.35
N ASP A 21 -16.44 -0.55 2.27
CA ASP A 21 -15.98 0.55 1.44
C ASP A 21 -16.19 0.26 -0.06
N SER A 22 -15.86 -0.94 -0.52
CA SER A 22 -16.08 -1.32 -1.92
C SER A 22 -17.56 -1.42 -2.28
N SER A 23 -18.41 -1.83 -1.33
CA SER A 23 -19.86 -1.91 -1.52
C SER A 23 -20.49 -0.53 -1.66
N VAL A 24 -20.11 0.42 -0.80
CA VAL A 24 -20.59 1.81 -0.89
C VAL A 24 -20.03 2.50 -2.13
N ALA A 25 -18.79 2.21 -2.52
CA ALA A 25 -18.23 2.72 -3.77
C ALA A 25 -19.04 2.26 -5.00
N ALA A 26 -19.44 0.99 -5.03
CA ALA A 26 -20.32 0.46 -6.08
C ALA A 26 -21.66 1.21 -6.15
N TRP A 27 -22.30 1.39 -4.99
CA TRP A 27 -23.56 2.12 -4.89
C TRP A 27 -23.45 3.57 -5.38
N LEU A 28 -22.44 4.30 -4.92
CA LEU A 28 -22.23 5.69 -5.33
C LEU A 28 -22.04 5.83 -6.83
N MET A 29 -21.30 4.91 -7.46
CA MET A 29 -21.11 4.92 -8.91
C MET A 29 -22.40 4.64 -9.67
N GLN A 30 -23.21 3.71 -9.19
CA GLN A 30 -24.53 3.44 -9.77
C GLN A 30 -25.46 4.68 -9.64
N GLN A 31 -25.46 5.36 -8.49
CA GLN A 31 -26.20 6.61 -8.30
C GLN A 31 -25.69 7.75 -9.19
N ALA A 32 -24.39 7.77 -9.48
CA ALA A 32 -23.78 8.71 -10.41
C ALA A 32 -24.07 8.38 -11.90
N GLY A 33 -24.87 7.34 -12.17
CA GLY A 33 -25.36 7.01 -13.51
C GLY A 33 -24.41 6.14 -14.33
N TYR A 34 -23.42 5.49 -13.70
CA TYR A 34 -22.55 4.54 -14.40
C TYR A 34 -23.23 3.18 -14.61
N ASP A 35 -22.89 2.52 -15.70
CA ASP A 35 -23.16 1.10 -15.93
C ASP A 35 -22.04 0.30 -15.26
N CYS A 36 -22.35 -0.32 -14.11
CA CYS A 36 -21.37 -0.93 -13.21
C CYS A 36 -21.30 -2.46 -13.39
N THR A 37 -20.08 -3.00 -13.36
CA THR A 37 -19.80 -4.44 -13.22
C THR A 37 -18.91 -4.66 -12.03
N GLY A 38 -19.32 -5.51 -11.08
CA GLY A 38 -18.55 -5.88 -9.89
C GLY A 38 -17.54 -6.97 -10.22
N ILE A 39 -16.30 -6.81 -9.71
CA ILE A 39 -15.25 -7.82 -9.84
C ILE A 39 -14.58 -8.05 -8.48
N THR A 40 -14.45 -9.30 -8.08
CA THR A 40 -13.53 -9.68 -7.00
C THR A 40 -12.28 -10.34 -7.58
N MET A 41 -11.12 -9.86 -7.19
CA MET A 41 -9.84 -10.52 -7.51
C MET A 41 -9.57 -11.63 -6.51
N ARG A 42 -9.50 -12.87 -6.97
CA ARG A 42 -8.94 -13.95 -6.16
C ARG A 42 -7.42 -13.85 -6.21
N LEU A 43 -6.79 -13.41 -5.10
CA LEU A 43 -5.35 -13.17 -5.02
C LEU A 43 -4.58 -14.34 -4.38
N THR A 44 -5.26 -15.15 -3.55
CA THR A 44 -4.67 -16.29 -2.86
C THR A 44 -5.62 -17.49 -2.88
N ARG A 45 -5.07 -18.68 -2.73
CA ARG A 45 -5.81 -19.91 -2.46
C ARG A 45 -5.27 -20.51 -1.17
N ASN A 46 -6.10 -21.19 -0.39
CA ASN A 46 -5.70 -21.84 0.87
C ASN A 46 -4.53 -22.82 0.68
N GLU A 47 -4.47 -23.51 -0.45
CA GLU A 47 -3.40 -24.44 -0.83
C GLU A 47 -2.06 -23.74 -1.07
N THR A 48 -2.08 -22.47 -1.49
CA THR A 48 -0.87 -21.70 -1.83
C THR A 48 -0.19 -21.13 -0.59
N LEU A 49 -0.91 -21.02 0.53
CA LEU A 49 -0.43 -20.44 1.80
C LEU A 49 -0.04 -21.51 2.83
N GLY A 50 -0.05 -22.83 2.46
CA GLY A 50 0.48 -23.91 3.28
C GLY A 50 -0.33 -24.29 4.52
N GLN A 51 -1.45 -23.63 4.84
CA GLN A 51 -2.27 -23.94 6.01
C GLN A 51 -3.76 -23.63 5.81
N SER A 52 -4.61 -24.53 6.29
CA SER A 52 -6.05 -24.33 6.43
C SER A 52 -6.34 -23.38 7.61
N GLY A 53 -6.93 -22.20 7.35
CA GLY A 53 -7.45 -21.35 8.42
C GLY A 53 -7.09 -19.86 8.36
N PHE A 54 -6.37 -19.39 7.38
CA PHE A 54 -6.07 -17.96 7.24
C PHE A 54 -7.22 -17.18 6.60
N HIS A 55 -7.65 -16.09 7.26
CA HIS A 55 -8.56 -15.12 6.70
C HIS A 55 -7.75 -14.14 5.83
N THR A 56 -7.70 -14.39 4.53
CA THR A 56 -7.12 -13.45 3.55
C THR A 56 -8.17 -12.43 3.11
N CYS A 57 -7.77 -11.27 2.57
CA CYS A 57 -8.71 -10.24 2.09
C CYS A 57 -9.50 -10.64 0.81
N CYS A 58 -9.48 -11.91 0.45
CA CYS A 58 -10.25 -12.52 -0.62
C CYS A 58 -10.66 -13.94 -0.18
N SER A 59 -11.10 -14.09 1.07
CA SER A 59 -11.66 -15.35 1.56
C SER A 59 -12.94 -15.69 0.78
N GLU A 60 -13.35 -16.97 0.79
CA GLU A 60 -14.63 -17.35 0.15
C GLU A 60 -15.79 -16.54 0.74
N LYS A 61 -15.74 -16.22 2.04
CA LYS A 61 -16.75 -15.36 2.69
C LYS A 61 -16.74 -13.93 2.15
N ASP A 62 -15.57 -13.35 1.86
CA ASP A 62 -15.47 -12.03 1.25
C ASP A 62 -16.05 -12.00 -0.17
N ILE A 63 -15.82 -13.08 -0.94
CA ILE A 63 -16.38 -13.26 -2.27
C ILE A 63 -17.91 -13.38 -2.19
N GLU A 64 -18.44 -14.16 -1.24
CA GLU A 64 -19.88 -14.30 -0.99
C GLU A 64 -20.51 -12.95 -0.61
N ASP A 65 -19.91 -12.20 0.34
CA ASP A 65 -20.39 -10.88 0.76
C ASP A 65 -20.41 -9.89 -0.43
N ALA A 66 -19.38 -9.91 -1.28
CA ALA A 66 -19.32 -9.05 -2.48
C ALA A 66 -20.40 -9.43 -3.51
N ALA A 67 -20.60 -10.74 -3.73
CA ALA A 67 -21.62 -11.25 -4.65
C ALA A 67 -23.02 -10.89 -4.17
N GLU A 68 -23.30 -11.02 -2.85
CA GLU A 68 -24.60 -10.67 -2.25
C GLU A 68 -24.91 -9.18 -2.44
N VAL A 69 -23.94 -8.30 -2.20
CA VAL A 69 -24.09 -6.87 -2.44
C VAL A 69 -24.33 -6.57 -3.92
N ALA A 70 -23.56 -7.17 -4.82
CA ALA A 70 -23.73 -6.99 -6.26
C ALA A 70 -25.11 -7.44 -6.73
N TYR A 71 -25.58 -8.59 -6.24
CA TYR A 71 -26.91 -9.11 -6.54
C TYR A 71 -28.02 -8.16 -6.01
N ALA A 72 -27.90 -7.67 -4.76
CA ALA A 72 -28.84 -6.73 -4.18
C ALA A 72 -28.94 -5.41 -4.95
N MET A 73 -27.87 -5.03 -5.67
CA MET A 73 -27.79 -3.83 -6.50
C MET A 73 -28.13 -4.08 -7.99
N ASP A 74 -28.45 -5.32 -8.36
CA ASP A 74 -28.70 -5.73 -9.76
C ASP A 74 -27.55 -5.35 -10.71
N ILE A 75 -26.29 -5.57 -10.27
CA ILE A 75 -25.11 -5.39 -11.12
C ILE A 75 -24.46 -6.74 -11.45
N PRO A 76 -23.96 -6.94 -12.69
CA PRO A 76 -23.18 -8.11 -13.05
C PRO A 76 -21.96 -8.25 -12.13
N TYR A 77 -21.61 -9.50 -11.79
CA TYR A 77 -20.50 -9.79 -10.90
C TYR A 77 -19.68 -11.00 -11.36
N GLU A 78 -18.36 -10.87 -11.31
CA GLU A 78 -17.42 -11.94 -11.65
C GLU A 78 -16.28 -12.04 -10.62
N VAL A 79 -15.68 -13.23 -10.54
CA VAL A 79 -14.46 -13.49 -9.77
C VAL A 79 -13.33 -13.80 -10.74
N LEU A 80 -12.28 -12.97 -10.73
CA LEU A 80 -11.10 -13.16 -11.57
C LEU A 80 -9.96 -13.77 -10.77
N ASP A 81 -9.33 -14.81 -11.32
CA ASP A 81 -8.19 -15.48 -10.68
C ASP A 81 -6.87 -14.79 -11.07
N PHE A 82 -6.25 -14.12 -10.11
CA PHE A 82 -4.95 -13.47 -10.22
C PHE A 82 -3.92 -14.08 -9.25
N THR A 83 -4.12 -15.32 -8.82
CA THR A 83 -3.26 -15.95 -7.82
C THR A 83 -1.81 -16.10 -8.28
N ALA A 84 -1.60 -16.39 -9.57
CA ALA A 84 -0.25 -16.51 -10.14
C ALA A 84 0.47 -15.15 -10.21
N ASP A 85 -0.21 -14.12 -10.73
CA ASP A 85 0.34 -12.76 -10.83
C ASP A 85 0.64 -12.18 -9.44
N PHE A 86 -0.27 -12.40 -8.48
CA PHE A 86 -0.09 -11.93 -7.10
C PHE A 86 1.10 -12.60 -6.43
N ARG A 87 1.27 -13.91 -6.63
CA ARG A 87 2.45 -14.65 -6.15
C ARG A 87 3.74 -14.04 -6.69
N GLU A 88 3.84 -13.90 -8.00
CA GLU A 88 5.06 -13.44 -8.68
C GLU A 88 5.38 -11.98 -8.37
N GLN A 89 4.40 -11.08 -8.50
CA GLN A 89 4.63 -9.64 -8.45
C GLN A 89 4.61 -9.08 -7.02
N ILE A 90 3.88 -9.71 -6.09
CA ILE A 90 3.70 -9.19 -4.74
C ILE A 90 4.44 -10.04 -3.71
N ILE A 91 4.13 -11.35 -3.62
CA ILE A 91 4.70 -12.19 -2.56
C ILE A 91 6.20 -12.42 -2.75
N GLU A 92 6.64 -12.76 -3.96
CA GLU A 92 8.06 -12.98 -4.23
C GLU A 92 8.89 -11.70 -4.09
N LYS A 93 8.35 -10.53 -4.47
CA LYS A 93 9.00 -9.24 -4.21
C LYS A 93 9.09 -8.96 -2.71
N PHE A 94 8.02 -9.21 -1.96
CA PHE A 94 7.99 -9.07 -0.51
C PHE A 94 9.11 -9.89 0.15
N VAL A 95 9.24 -11.15 -0.22
CA VAL A 95 10.30 -12.04 0.29
C VAL A 95 11.69 -11.51 -0.07
N ARG A 96 11.92 -11.18 -1.34
CA ARG A 96 13.23 -10.64 -1.79
C ARG A 96 13.66 -9.39 -1.03
N VAL A 97 12.76 -8.46 -0.79
CA VAL A 97 13.07 -7.23 -0.06
C VAL A 97 13.44 -7.51 1.39
N TYR A 98 12.71 -8.42 2.07
CA TYR A 98 13.06 -8.83 3.44
C TYR A 98 14.40 -9.57 3.50
N GLU A 99 14.65 -10.50 2.56
CA GLU A 99 15.93 -11.22 2.47
C GLU A 99 17.10 -10.28 2.17
N ALA A 100 16.86 -9.17 1.47
CA ALA A 100 17.85 -8.11 1.27
C ALA A 100 18.00 -7.16 2.48
N GLY A 101 17.27 -7.37 3.57
CA GLY A 101 17.32 -6.56 4.79
C GLY A 101 16.42 -5.33 4.78
N GLY A 102 15.69 -5.07 3.71
CA GLY A 102 14.69 -3.99 3.61
C GLY A 102 13.39 -4.31 4.35
N THR A 103 12.44 -3.39 4.24
CA THR A 103 11.07 -3.56 4.75
C THR A 103 10.09 -3.16 3.65
N PRO A 104 9.46 -4.12 2.96
CA PRO A 104 8.57 -3.83 1.84
C PRO A 104 7.21 -3.28 2.30
N ASN A 105 6.50 -2.61 1.39
CA ASN A 105 5.08 -2.29 1.55
C ASN A 105 4.28 -2.95 0.41
N PRO A 106 3.78 -4.18 0.61
CA PRO A 106 3.12 -4.94 -0.45
C PRO A 106 1.80 -4.30 -0.90
N CYS A 107 1.16 -3.44 -0.09
CA CYS A 107 -0.07 -2.74 -0.48
C CYS A 107 0.20 -1.74 -1.61
N ILE A 108 1.36 -1.09 -1.63
CA ILE A 108 1.76 -0.19 -2.71
C ILE A 108 1.91 -0.98 -4.03
N ASP A 109 2.61 -2.10 -3.98
CA ASP A 109 2.78 -2.97 -5.15
C ASP A 109 1.45 -3.57 -5.63
N CYS A 110 0.59 -4.00 -4.69
CA CYS A 110 -0.74 -4.51 -5.02
C CYS A 110 -1.60 -3.44 -5.72
N ASN A 111 -1.59 -2.20 -5.24
CA ASN A 111 -2.28 -1.12 -5.94
C ASN A 111 -1.70 -0.89 -7.34
N LYS A 112 -0.36 -0.81 -7.48
CA LYS A 112 0.31 -0.57 -8.76
C LYS A 112 0.02 -1.64 -9.81
N TYR A 113 0.22 -2.91 -9.45
CA TYR A 113 0.21 -4.02 -10.39
C TYR A 113 -1.15 -4.70 -10.49
N MET A 114 -1.74 -5.06 -9.34
CA MET A 114 -2.99 -5.84 -9.33
C MET A 114 -4.22 -4.97 -9.61
N LYS A 115 -4.48 -3.95 -8.75
CA LYS A 115 -5.72 -3.18 -8.84
C LYS A 115 -5.76 -2.20 -10.01
N PHE A 116 -4.65 -1.50 -10.29
CA PHE A 116 -4.67 -0.40 -11.26
C PHE A 116 -3.92 -0.69 -12.56
N ARG A 117 -3.31 -1.86 -12.71
CA ARG A 117 -2.81 -2.35 -13.99
C ARG A 117 -3.68 -3.48 -14.51
N HIS A 118 -3.69 -4.65 -13.84
CA HIS A 118 -4.43 -5.82 -14.35
C HIS A 118 -5.95 -5.57 -14.47
N LEU A 119 -6.59 -4.93 -13.47
CA LEU A 119 -8.02 -4.60 -13.60
C LEU A 119 -8.30 -3.55 -14.67
N LEU A 120 -7.40 -2.57 -14.87
CA LEU A 120 -7.58 -1.57 -15.93
C LEU A 120 -7.43 -2.21 -17.32
N ASP A 121 -6.46 -3.10 -17.49
CA ASP A 121 -6.28 -3.84 -18.73
C ASP A 121 -7.51 -4.73 -19.04
N TRP A 122 -8.02 -5.41 -18.02
CA TRP A 122 -9.23 -6.21 -18.15
C TRP A 122 -10.46 -5.34 -18.47
N ALA A 123 -10.64 -4.23 -17.76
CA ALA A 123 -11.74 -3.29 -18.00
C ALA A 123 -11.75 -2.77 -19.44
N ARG A 124 -10.59 -2.36 -19.95
CA ARG A 124 -10.42 -1.89 -21.35
C ARG A 124 -10.76 -2.98 -22.37
N ALA A 125 -10.29 -4.20 -22.12
CA ALA A 125 -10.59 -5.33 -23.01
C ALA A 125 -12.10 -5.63 -23.10
N HIS A 126 -12.89 -5.26 -22.06
CA HIS A 126 -14.33 -5.43 -21.99
C HIS A 126 -15.12 -4.13 -22.27
N GLY A 127 -14.45 -3.10 -22.81
CA GLY A 127 -15.08 -1.83 -23.20
C GLY A 127 -15.54 -0.98 -22.03
N MET A 128 -14.92 -1.12 -20.84
CA MET A 128 -15.16 -0.29 -19.67
C MET A 128 -14.12 0.82 -19.59
N GLY A 129 -14.55 2.05 -19.29
CA GLY A 129 -13.68 3.22 -19.28
C GLY A 129 -13.00 3.47 -17.94
N TYR A 130 -13.49 2.88 -16.85
CA TYR A 130 -13.07 3.22 -15.50
C TYR A 130 -12.93 2.00 -14.60
N VAL A 131 -11.94 2.07 -13.70
CA VAL A 131 -11.79 1.18 -12.53
C VAL A 131 -12.12 1.96 -11.27
N VAL A 132 -12.96 1.40 -10.43
CA VAL A 132 -13.45 2.01 -9.19
C VAL A 132 -12.99 1.20 -8.00
N THR A 133 -12.54 1.87 -6.96
CA THR A 133 -12.18 1.21 -5.69
C THR A 133 -12.68 2.01 -4.50
N GLY A 134 -12.79 1.35 -3.34
CA GLY A 134 -13.15 1.99 -2.07
C GLY A 134 -12.00 2.71 -1.37
N HIS A 135 -11.01 3.24 -2.08
CA HIS A 135 -9.93 3.99 -1.45
C HIS A 135 -10.36 5.40 -1.05
N TYR A 136 -9.89 5.84 0.11
CA TYR A 136 -10.05 7.21 0.61
C TYR A 136 -8.91 8.09 0.08
N ALA A 137 -9.06 8.55 -1.14
CA ALA A 137 -8.23 9.55 -1.80
C ALA A 137 -9.06 10.23 -2.88
N ARG A 138 -8.62 11.37 -3.40
CA ARG A 138 -9.32 12.11 -4.46
C ARG A 138 -8.45 12.17 -5.70
N VAL A 139 -9.09 12.11 -6.86
CA VAL A 139 -8.45 12.35 -8.16
C VAL A 139 -9.16 13.52 -8.82
N GLU A 140 -8.41 14.55 -9.15
CA GLU A 140 -8.90 15.77 -9.81
C GLU A 140 -8.03 16.05 -11.03
N GLN A 141 -8.59 16.66 -12.07
CA GLN A 141 -7.79 17.14 -13.19
C GLN A 141 -7.49 18.63 -12.97
N ASP A 142 -6.23 18.99 -13.08
CA ASP A 142 -5.79 20.39 -13.05
C ASP A 142 -6.00 21.03 -14.41
N ASP A 143 -6.88 22.00 -14.49
CA ASP A 143 -7.22 22.69 -15.73
C ASP A 143 -6.05 23.46 -16.36
N ALA A 144 -5.08 23.90 -15.54
CA ALA A 144 -3.94 24.67 -16.01
C ALA A 144 -2.90 23.81 -16.73
N THR A 145 -2.66 22.60 -16.22
CA THR A 145 -1.62 21.68 -16.73
C THR A 145 -2.20 20.50 -17.50
N GLY A 146 -3.51 20.23 -17.34
CA GLY A 146 -4.19 19.05 -17.86
C GLY A 146 -3.82 17.76 -17.11
N ARG A 147 -2.95 17.82 -16.08
CA ARG A 147 -2.53 16.65 -15.31
C ARG A 147 -3.61 16.19 -14.35
N PHE A 148 -3.67 14.90 -14.13
CA PHE A 148 -4.46 14.33 -13.05
C PHE A 148 -3.66 14.41 -11.75
N LEU A 149 -4.27 14.97 -10.71
CA LEU A 149 -3.71 15.13 -9.38
C LEU A 149 -4.31 14.06 -8.46
N LEU A 150 -3.45 13.41 -7.68
CA LEU A 150 -3.88 12.58 -6.57
C LEU A 150 -3.85 13.44 -5.30
N LYS A 151 -4.97 13.49 -4.59
CA LYS A 151 -5.11 14.28 -3.36
C LYS A 151 -5.49 13.38 -2.18
N LYS A 152 -5.17 13.86 -0.99
CA LYS A 152 -5.60 13.21 0.27
C LYS A 152 -7.11 13.06 0.33
N GLY A 153 -7.56 11.99 0.99
CA GLY A 153 -8.96 11.86 1.37
C GLY A 153 -9.40 12.94 2.36
N LEU A 154 -10.71 13.22 2.39
CA LEU A 154 -11.31 14.17 3.34
C LEU A 154 -11.15 13.67 4.79
N ASP A 155 -11.33 12.38 5.01
CA ASP A 155 -11.09 11.73 6.30
C ASP A 155 -9.59 11.48 6.49
N GLU A 156 -8.93 12.36 7.25
CA GLU A 156 -7.48 12.27 7.54
C GLU A 156 -7.10 10.95 8.22
N GLY A 157 -8.00 10.39 9.04
CA GLY A 157 -7.78 9.10 9.71
C GLY A 157 -7.85 7.89 8.78
N LYS A 158 -8.38 8.07 7.56
CA LYS A 158 -8.55 7.04 6.53
C LYS A 158 -7.79 7.34 5.24
N ASP A 159 -7.09 8.48 5.16
CA ASP A 159 -6.34 8.87 3.94
C ASP A 159 -5.42 7.76 3.45
N GLN A 160 -5.61 7.35 2.20
CA GLN A 160 -4.86 6.29 1.53
C GLN A 160 -4.00 6.82 0.36
N SER A 161 -3.85 8.12 0.24
CA SER A 161 -3.03 8.74 -0.81
C SER A 161 -1.57 8.23 -0.82
N TYR A 162 -1.03 7.90 0.37
CA TYR A 162 0.30 7.32 0.52
C TYR A 162 0.49 6.02 -0.27
N VAL A 163 -0.46 5.08 -0.22
CA VAL A 163 -0.34 3.79 -0.91
C VAL A 163 -0.72 3.85 -2.39
N LEU A 164 -1.12 5.03 -2.87
CA LEU A 164 -1.51 5.30 -4.26
C LEU A 164 -0.49 6.18 -5.02
N TYR A 165 0.58 6.62 -4.39
CA TYR A 165 1.54 7.57 -4.97
C TYR A 165 2.18 7.10 -6.27
N ASN A 166 2.21 5.81 -6.53
CA ASN A 166 2.85 5.21 -7.70
C ASN A 166 1.92 5.03 -8.91
N LEU A 167 0.71 5.62 -8.85
CA LEU A 167 -0.21 5.64 -9.98
C LEU A 167 0.26 6.60 -11.07
N THR A 168 0.24 6.11 -12.32
CA THR A 168 0.62 6.91 -13.49
C THR A 168 -0.50 7.87 -13.89
N GLN A 169 -0.18 8.88 -14.70
CA GLN A 169 -1.17 9.80 -15.26
C GLN A 169 -2.25 9.07 -16.05
N GLU A 170 -1.87 8.06 -16.82
CA GLU A 170 -2.81 7.21 -17.56
C GLU A 170 -3.77 6.48 -16.63
N GLN A 171 -3.26 5.89 -15.55
CA GLN A 171 -4.09 5.20 -14.55
C GLN A 171 -5.05 6.18 -13.86
N LEU A 172 -4.54 7.34 -13.40
CA LEU A 172 -5.35 8.36 -12.74
C LEU A 172 -6.51 8.87 -13.61
N ALA A 173 -6.31 8.99 -14.92
CA ALA A 173 -7.38 9.37 -15.85
C ALA A 173 -8.57 8.38 -15.84
N HIS A 174 -8.29 7.10 -15.59
CA HIS A 174 -9.27 6.01 -15.66
C HIS A 174 -9.70 5.44 -14.30
N ILE A 175 -9.34 6.11 -13.20
CA ILE A 175 -9.71 5.69 -11.84
C ILE A 175 -10.83 6.57 -11.29
N ARG A 176 -11.72 5.97 -10.48
CA ARG A 176 -12.70 6.69 -9.69
C ARG A 176 -12.62 6.22 -8.24
N LEU A 177 -12.50 7.18 -7.32
CA LEU A 177 -12.38 6.97 -5.87
C LEU A 177 -13.53 7.70 -5.17
N PRO A 178 -14.76 7.17 -5.23
CA PRO A 178 -15.96 7.90 -4.79
C PRO A 178 -15.99 8.17 -3.28
N LEU A 179 -15.21 7.45 -2.48
CA LEU A 179 -15.14 7.65 -1.03
C LEU A 179 -14.19 8.77 -0.60
N GLY A 180 -13.37 9.30 -1.51
CA GLY A 180 -12.36 10.30 -1.17
C GLY A 180 -12.91 11.61 -0.61
N GLY A 181 -14.17 11.94 -0.88
CA GLY A 181 -14.88 13.11 -0.35
C GLY A 181 -15.79 12.84 0.84
N LEU A 182 -15.72 11.64 1.46
CA LEU A 182 -16.58 11.22 2.56
C LEU A 182 -15.77 10.84 3.80
N HIS A 183 -16.37 11.02 4.98
CA HIS A 183 -15.88 10.42 6.21
C HIS A 183 -16.33 8.96 6.34
N LYS A 184 -15.53 8.15 7.04
CA LYS A 184 -15.85 6.73 7.27
C LYS A 184 -17.20 6.51 7.94
N THR A 185 -17.64 7.43 8.79
CA THR A 185 -18.96 7.40 9.43
C THR A 185 -20.08 7.50 8.40
N GLU A 186 -19.99 8.41 7.44
CA GLU A 186 -20.95 8.57 6.36
C GLU A 186 -21.03 7.32 5.48
N VAL A 187 -19.86 6.71 5.18
CA VAL A 187 -19.81 5.45 4.43
C VAL A 187 -20.52 4.32 5.14
N ARG A 188 -20.37 4.21 6.49
CA ARG A 188 -21.09 3.22 7.28
C ARG A 188 -22.59 3.49 7.34
N GLU A 189 -23.00 4.74 7.48
CA GLU A 189 -24.43 5.15 7.46
C GLU A 189 -25.08 4.77 6.11
N ILE A 190 -24.41 5.01 4.98
CA ILE A 190 -24.89 4.59 3.66
C ILE A 190 -25.06 3.07 3.61
N ALA A 191 -24.06 2.31 4.08
CA ALA A 191 -24.12 0.85 4.07
C ALA A 191 -25.27 0.30 4.92
N GLU A 192 -25.52 0.90 6.09
CA GLU A 192 -26.62 0.53 6.98
C GLU A 192 -28.00 0.88 6.39
N GLN A 193 -28.16 2.09 5.81
CA GLN A 193 -29.38 2.51 5.14
C GLN A 193 -29.77 1.57 4.00
N HIS A 194 -28.78 1.09 3.25
CA HIS A 194 -28.98 0.14 2.14
C HIS A 194 -28.95 -1.32 2.56
N LYS A 195 -28.78 -1.59 3.88
CA LYS A 195 -28.77 -2.95 4.47
C LYS A 195 -27.76 -3.89 3.83
N PHE A 196 -26.59 -3.37 3.49
CA PHE A 196 -25.52 -4.23 2.97
C PHE A 196 -25.08 -5.25 4.03
N VAL A 197 -24.92 -6.51 3.61
CA VAL A 197 -24.57 -7.63 4.51
C VAL A 197 -23.29 -7.37 5.31
N ASN A 198 -22.38 -6.58 4.73
CA ASN A 198 -21.07 -6.24 5.29
C ASN A 198 -21.00 -4.85 5.98
N ALA A 199 -22.13 -4.18 6.25
CA ALA A 199 -22.18 -2.84 6.85
C ALA A 199 -21.39 -2.74 8.17
N HIS A 200 -21.41 -3.78 8.99
CA HIS A 200 -20.72 -3.85 10.30
C HIS A 200 -19.37 -4.55 10.26
N LYS A 201 -18.88 -4.94 9.08
CA LYS A 201 -17.59 -5.61 8.92
C LYS A 201 -16.44 -4.69 9.33
N HIS A 202 -15.47 -5.24 10.08
CA HIS A 202 -14.27 -4.50 10.46
C HIS A 202 -13.36 -4.26 9.24
N ASP A 203 -12.65 -3.12 9.25
CA ASP A 203 -11.66 -2.83 8.22
C ASP A 203 -10.47 -3.80 8.33
N SER A 204 -9.95 -4.24 7.20
CA SER A 204 -8.69 -5.01 7.16
C SER A 204 -7.53 -4.07 7.51
N GLN A 205 -6.72 -4.43 8.53
CA GLN A 205 -5.63 -3.57 9.03
C GLN A 205 -4.24 -4.14 8.74
N ASP A 206 -4.13 -5.43 8.42
CA ASP A 206 -2.86 -6.14 8.25
C ASP A 206 -2.57 -6.48 6.78
N ILE A 207 -1.35 -6.97 6.53
CA ILE A 207 -0.97 -7.51 5.23
C ILE A 207 -1.86 -8.72 4.93
N CYS A 208 -2.64 -8.64 3.86
CA CYS A 208 -3.72 -9.57 3.58
C CYS A 208 -3.31 -11.06 3.46
N PHE A 209 -2.04 -11.33 3.14
CA PHE A 209 -1.49 -12.70 3.08
C PHE A 209 -0.64 -13.09 4.30
N VAL A 210 -0.56 -12.21 5.32
CA VAL A 210 0.11 -12.47 6.62
C VAL A 210 -0.85 -12.06 7.75
N PRO A 211 -2.00 -12.75 7.90
CA PRO A 211 -3.07 -12.31 8.79
C PRO A 211 -2.75 -12.43 10.28
N ASP A 212 -1.76 -13.24 10.66
CA ASP A 212 -1.28 -13.37 12.03
C ASP A 212 -0.12 -12.43 12.38
N GLY A 213 0.34 -11.62 11.41
CA GLY A 213 1.46 -10.69 11.55
C GLY A 213 2.84 -11.35 11.61
N ASP A 214 2.95 -12.70 11.60
CA ASP A 214 4.24 -13.41 11.58
C ASP A 214 4.73 -13.60 10.13
N TYR A 215 5.20 -12.49 9.55
CA TYR A 215 5.72 -12.50 8.19
C TYR A 215 6.95 -13.41 8.01
N ALA A 216 7.74 -13.62 9.06
CA ALA A 216 8.91 -14.48 8.96
C ALA A 216 8.53 -15.96 8.86
N ARG A 217 7.53 -16.41 9.64
CA ARG A 217 6.95 -17.74 9.50
C ARG A 217 6.32 -17.93 8.12
N PHE A 218 5.56 -16.92 7.66
CA PHE A 218 5.01 -16.95 6.31
C PHE A 218 6.10 -17.12 5.24
N MET A 219 7.23 -16.40 5.36
CA MET A 219 8.35 -16.52 4.42
C MET A 219 9.00 -17.91 4.47
N GLU A 220 9.18 -18.50 5.66
CA GLU A 220 9.68 -19.88 5.82
C GLU A 220 8.75 -20.88 5.13
N ASP A 221 7.46 -20.79 5.39
CA ASP A 221 6.44 -21.66 4.79
C ASP A 221 6.36 -21.51 3.26
N PHE A 222 6.44 -20.27 2.77
CA PHE A 222 6.36 -19.96 1.34
C PHE A 222 7.59 -20.39 0.54
N THR A 223 8.79 -20.21 1.12
CA THR A 223 10.06 -20.46 0.41
C THR A 223 10.63 -21.84 0.68
N GLY A 224 10.19 -22.52 1.75
CA GLY A 224 10.82 -23.73 2.29
C GLY A 224 12.20 -23.48 2.92
N LYS A 225 12.63 -22.21 3.04
CA LYS A 225 13.91 -21.83 3.65
C LYS A 225 13.75 -21.76 5.17
N HIS A 226 14.83 -22.05 5.87
CA HIS A 226 14.96 -21.76 7.30
C HIS A 226 15.94 -20.61 7.51
N TYR A 227 15.55 -19.61 8.31
CA TYR A 227 16.41 -18.47 8.64
C TYR A 227 17.12 -18.76 9.98
N PRO A 228 18.45 -19.02 9.96
CA PRO A 228 19.17 -19.46 11.14
C PRO A 228 19.28 -18.36 12.20
N ALA A 229 19.48 -18.79 13.44
CA ALA A 229 19.85 -17.89 14.54
C ALA A 229 21.15 -17.16 14.22
N GLY A 230 21.32 -15.95 14.78
CA GLY A 230 22.49 -15.10 14.63
C GLY A 230 22.67 -14.19 15.84
N ASP A 231 23.61 -13.24 15.77
CA ASP A 231 23.99 -12.43 16.90
C ASP A 231 23.34 -11.04 16.90
N PHE A 232 22.83 -10.63 18.07
CA PHE A 232 22.61 -9.22 18.37
C PHE A 232 23.92 -8.55 18.74
N LEU A 233 24.22 -7.44 18.08
CA LEU A 233 25.39 -6.61 18.35
C LEU A 233 24.97 -5.28 18.95
N ASP A 234 25.74 -4.77 19.90
CA ASP A 234 25.62 -3.37 20.35
C ASP A 234 26.30 -2.41 19.35
N GLU A 235 26.25 -1.11 19.64
CA GLU A 235 26.86 -0.05 18.82
C GLU A 235 28.39 -0.17 18.69
N SER A 236 29.05 -0.88 19.59
CA SER A 236 30.48 -1.15 19.54
C SER A 236 30.84 -2.46 18.78
N GLY A 237 29.84 -3.20 18.30
CA GLY A 237 30.00 -4.48 17.65
C GLY A 237 30.16 -5.68 18.57
N ARG A 238 29.93 -5.52 19.89
CA ARG A 238 29.96 -6.65 20.84
C ARG A 238 28.66 -7.43 20.78
N VAL A 239 28.75 -8.77 20.89
CA VAL A 239 27.59 -9.64 21.00
C VAL A 239 26.89 -9.42 22.35
N VAL A 240 25.59 -9.11 22.30
CA VAL A 240 24.74 -8.85 23.47
C VAL A 240 23.58 -9.84 23.59
N GLY A 241 23.46 -10.76 22.65
CA GLY A 241 22.45 -11.81 22.65
C GLY A 241 22.38 -12.55 21.33
N THR A 242 21.43 -13.48 21.23
CA THR A 242 21.19 -14.28 20.03
C THR A 242 19.76 -14.06 19.54
N HIS A 243 19.59 -13.90 18.22
CA HIS A 243 18.28 -13.76 17.58
C HIS A 243 17.90 -14.96 16.72
N ASN A 244 16.63 -15.08 16.33
CA ASN A 244 16.06 -16.19 15.56
C ASN A 244 16.03 -15.92 14.05
N GLY A 245 17.08 -15.31 13.48
CA GLY A 245 17.19 -14.94 12.07
C GLY A 245 16.98 -13.43 11.84
N ALA A 246 17.96 -12.76 11.18
CA ALA A 246 17.95 -11.30 10.97
C ALA A 246 16.72 -10.81 10.18
N VAL A 247 16.13 -11.66 9.34
CA VAL A 247 14.92 -11.37 8.57
C VAL A 247 13.71 -11.02 9.46
N ARG A 248 13.65 -11.55 10.68
CA ARG A 248 12.54 -11.37 11.64
C ARG A 248 12.51 -9.99 12.29
N TYR A 249 13.48 -9.12 11.98
CA TYR A 249 13.64 -7.83 12.66
C TYR A 249 13.52 -6.67 11.66
N THR A 250 12.88 -5.59 12.13
CA THR A 250 12.68 -4.37 11.34
C THR A 250 13.32 -3.19 12.03
N ILE A 251 13.95 -2.28 11.30
CA ILE A 251 14.55 -1.05 11.84
C ILE A 251 13.50 -0.27 12.66
N GLY A 252 13.88 0.11 13.89
CA GLY A 252 13.01 0.78 14.85
C GLY A 252 12.18 -0.15 15.73
N GLN A 253 12.27 -1.49 15.55
CA GLN A 253 11.60 -2.46 16.40
C GLN A 253 12.18 -2.44 17.83
N ARG A 254 11.29 -2.40 18.84
CA ARG A 254 11.63 -2.44 20.27
C ARG A 254 11.19 -3.75 20.94
N LYS A 255 9.99 -4.23 20.57
CA LYS A 255 9.38 -5.41 21.21
C LYS A 255 9.88 -6.70 20.58
N GLY A 256 9.89 -7.80 21.34
CA GLY A 256 10.22 -9.13 20.81
C GLY A 256 11.72 -9.38 20.60
N LEU A 257 12.62 -8.53 21.13
CA LEU A 257 14.07 -8.73 20.99
C LEU A 257 14.61 -9.79 21.98
N GLY A 258 13.94 -10.01 23.10
CA GLY A 258 14.41 -10.98 24.13
C GLY A 258 15.68 -10.54 24.86
N LEU A 259 16.07 -9.27 24.78
CA LEU A 259 17.28 -8.72 25.39
C LEU A 259 16.99 -8.04 26.73
N ALA A 260 17.85 -8.27 27.72
CA ALA A 260 17.81 -7.64 29.04
C ALA A 260 18.99 -6.64 29.17
N MET A 261 18.83 -5.44 28.58
CA MET A 261 19.91 -4.44 28.50
C MET A 261 19.85 -3.33 29.58
N GLY A 262 18.91 -3.43 30.56
CA GLY A 262 18.74 -2.41 31.62
C GLY A 262 18.09 -1.09 31.11
N ALA A 263 18.14 -0.78 29.83
CA ALA A 263 17.50 0.35 29.17
C ALA A 263 16.79 -0.12 27.90
N PRO A 264 15.79 0.63 27.39
CA PRO A 264 15.15 0.31 26.12
C PRO A 264 16.16 0.33 24.98
N VAL A 265 16.17 -0.74 24.17
CA VAL A 265 16.98 -0.82 22.95
C VAL A 265 16.09 -1.08 21.74
N TYR A 266 16.58 -0.67 20.58
CA TYR A 266 15.88 -0.73 19.30
C TYR A 266 16.77 -1.37 18.24
N VAL A 267 16.18 -2.00 17.25
CA VAL A 267 16.90 -2.45 16.06
C VAL A 267 17.34 -1.21 15.26
N CYS A 268 18.65 -1.02 15.14
CA CYS A 268 19.26 0.12 14.46
C CYS A 268 19.89 -0.25 13.13
N GLY A 269 20.21 -1.53 12.91
CA GLY A 269 20.82 -2.01 11.68
C GLY A 269 20.68 -3.52 11.53
N LYS A 270 20.87 -4.00 10.31
CA LYS A 270 20.92 -5.42 9.97
C LYS A 270 22.02 -5.66 8.94
N ASP A 271 22.79 -6.72 9.11
CA ASP A 271 23.65 -7.29 8.08
C ASP A 271 23.15 -8.69 7.74
N MET A 272 22.56 -8.81 6.55
CA MET A 272 21.96 -10.08 6.11
C MET A 272 22.99 -11.13 5.72
N GLN A 273 24.22 -10.72 5.33
CA GLN A 273 25.29 -11.64 4.98
C GLN A 273 25.95 -12.21 6.23
N ALA A 274 26.24 -11.36 7.21
CA ALA A 274 26.77 -11.77 8.50
C ALA A 274 25.70 -12.37 9.42
N ASN A 275 24.41 -12.26 9.07
CA ASN A 275 23.27 -12.64 9.87
C ASN A 275 23.30 -12.00 11.27
N THR A 276 23.55 -10.68 11.32
CA THR A 276 23.61 -9.91 12.57
C THR A 276 22.56 -8.80 12.61
N VAL A 277 22.11 -8.47 13.81
CA VAL A 277 21.19 -7.36 14.08
C VAL A 277 21.82 -6.41 15.08
N THR A 278 22.06 -5.17 14.67
CA THR A 278 22.58 -4.13 15.56
C THR A 278 21.45 -3.52 16.37
N VAL A 279 21.62 -3.47 17.69
CA VAL A 279 20.69 -2.84 18.61
C VAL A 279 21.37 -1.69 19.35
N GLY A 280 20.60 -0.65 19.65
CA GLY A 280 21.12 0.52 20.34
C GLY A 280 20.00 1.41 20.90
N PRO A 281 20.38 2.56 21.49
CA PRO A 281 19.43 3.55 22.02
C PRO A 281 18.62 4.21 20.88
N GLU A 282 17.53 4.88 21.25
CA GLU A 282 16.60 5.47 20.27
C GLU A 282 17.25 6.54 19.39
N GLU A 283 18.23 7.24 19.88
CA GLU A 283 18.98 8.30 19.19
C GLU A 283 19.64 7.79 17.90
N MET A 284 19.98 6.51 17.85
CA MET A 284 20.56 5.87 16.65
C MET A 284 19.57 5.75 15.48
N LEU A 285 18.27 5.84 15.76
CA LEU A 285 17.21 5.69 14.76
C LEU A 285 16.94 6.94 13.91
N PHE A 286 17.53 8.08 14.28
CA PHE A 286 17.19 9.34 13.64
C PHE A 286 18.14 9.64 12.47
N ASP A 287 17.55 9.78 11.28
CA ASP A 287 18.23 10.14 10.04
C ASP A 287 17.58 11.38 9.42
N ARG A 288 18.38 12.22 8.76
CA ARG A 288 17.91 13.49 8.17
C ARG A 288 17.77 13.41 6.65
N ILE A 289 18.59 12.60 6.01
CA ILE A 289 18.63 12.51 4.55
C ILE A 289 18.11 11.15 4.11
N VAL A 290 17.24 11.17 3.11
CA VAL A 290 16.66 9.96 2.48
C VAL A 290 16.93 10.02 0.98
N TYR A 291 17.46 8.94 0.41
CA TYR A 291 17.58 8.73 -1.02
C TYR A 291 16.51 7.74 -1.48
N ALA A 292 15.88 8.03 -2.61
CA ALA A 292 14.81 7.21 -3.15
C ALA A 292 14.94 7.05 -4.66
N ASP A 293 14.69 5.83 -5.12
CA ASP A 293 14.64 5.43 -6.52
C ASP A 293 13.21 5.00 -6.91
N GLU A 294 13.04 4.44 -8.10
CA GLU A 294 11.73 4.04 -8.65
C GLU A 294 10.68 5.15 -8.54
N VAL A 295 11.09 6.37 -8.87
CA VAL A 295 10.30 7.59 -8.66
C VAL A 295 9.10 7.65 -9.60
N ASN A 296 7.96 8.03 -9.05
CA ASN A 296 6.77 8.42 -9.81
C ASN A 296 6.37 9.86 -9.46
N TRP A 297 6.36 10.75 -10.45
CA TRP A 297 5.90 12.12 -10.32
C TRP A 297 4.45 12.24 -10.78
N ILE A 298 3.55 12.70 -9.86
CA ILE A 298 2.13 12.87 -10.15
C ILE A 298 1.82 14.33 -10.52
N ALA A 299 2.04 15.25 -9.60
CA ALA A 299 1.64 16.64 -9.79
C ALA A 299 2.57 17.43 -10.72
N ILE A 300 3.80 16.98 -10.89
CA ILE A 300 4.79 17.59 -11.81
C ILE A 300 5.27 16.56 -12.84
N PRO A 301 5.73 16.97 -14.03
CA PRO A 301 6.31 16.04 -15.00
C PRO A 301 7.68 15.50 -14.54
N GLU A 302 8.50 16.34 -13.92
CA GLU A 302 9.83 16.03 -13.43
C GLU A 302 10.28 17.03 -12.35
N LEU A 303 11.28 16.67 -11.57
CA LEU A 303 11.92 17.56 -10.59
C LEU A 303 13.16 18.21 -11.24
N THR A 304 13.09 19.50 -11.53
CA THR A 304 14.17 20.24 -12.22
C THR A 304 15.12 20.98 -11.28
N GLY A 305 14.80 21.07 -10.00
CA GLY A 305 15.58 21.78 -8.98
C GLY A 305 15.06 21.53 -7.57
N PRO A 306 15.68 22.14 -6.56
CA PRO A 306 15.22 22.01 -5.18
C PRO A 306 13.77 22.49 -5.00
N LEU A 307 12.96 21.73 -4.26
CA LEU A 307 11.56 22.05 -4.03
C LEU A 307 11.18 21.81 -2.58
N ARG A 308 10.48 22.75 -1.95
CA ARG A 308 9.93 22.59 -0.59
C ARG A 308 8.69 21.72 -0.64
N VAL A 309 8.66 20.72 0.26
CA VAL A 309 7.60 19.72 0.36
C VAL A 309 7.35 19.37 1.82
N THR A 310 6.27 18.65 2.08
CA THR A 310 6.16 17.77 3.23
C THR A 310 6.29 16.32 2.78
N ALA A 311 6.76 15.44 3.67
CA ALA A 311 6.97 14.04 3.31
C ALA A 311 6.62 13.07 4.44
N ARG A 312 6.22 11.86 4.05
CA ARG A 312 6.06 10.68 4.94
C ARG A 312 6.98 9.56 4.46
N THR A 313 7.66 8.92 5.38
CA THR A 313 8.47 7.72 5.12
C THR A 313 7.79 6.42 5.58
N ARG A 314 6.58 6.53 6.14
CA ARG A 314 5.71 5.43 6.57
C ARG A 314 4.24 5.84 6.48
N TYR A 315 3.36 4.87 6.30
CA TYR A 315 1.93 5.11 6.12
C TYR A 315 1.29 5.94 7.25
N HIS A 316 1.53 5.57 8.51
CA HIS A 316 0.94 6.24 9.67
C HIS A 316 1.78 7.42 10.22
N GLN A 317 2.83 7.84 9.53
CA GLN A 317 3.65 8.97 9.96
C GLN A 317 2.95 10.30 9.67
N VAL A 318 3.06 11.25 10.60
CA VAL A 318 2.69 12.64 10.35
C VAL A 318 3.71 13.25 9.37
N GLU A 319 3.21 14.03 8.41
CA GLU A 319 4.06 14.70 7.44
C GLU A 319 5.08 15.63 8.09
N GLN A 320 6.30 15.59 7.57
CA GLN A 320 7.41 16.40 8.06
C GLN A 320 7.94 17.30 6.92
N ALA A 321 8.28 18.53 7.29
CA ALA A 321 8.82 19.49 6.34
C ALA A 321 10.21 19.07 5.85
N ALA A 322 10.42 19.19 4.53
CA ALA A 322 11.65 18.77 3.87
C ALA A 322 11.89 19.57 2.59
N THR A 323 13.10 19.42 2.04
CA THR A 323 13.45 19.88 0.68
C THR A 323 13.87 18.66 -0.14
N VAL A 324 13.24 18.49 -1.30
CA VAL A 324 13.62 17.47 -2.27
C VAL A 324 14.56 18.05 -3.32
N TYR A 325 15.59 17.31 -3.70
CA TYR A 325 16.61 17.65 -4.67
C TYR A 325 16.67 16.58 -5.76
N PRO A 326 16.87 16.96 -7.05
CA PRO A 326 17.21 15.98 -8.07
C PRO A 326 18.47 15.21 -7.70
N ALA A 327 18.52 13.91 -8.00
CA ALA A 327 19.70 13.06 -7.87
C ALA A 327 19.92 12.25 -9.16
N GLU A 328 21.11 11.69 -9.34
CA GLU A 328 21.46 10.91 -10.52
C GLU A 328 20.50 9.74 -10.76
N CYS A 329 20.13 9.04 -9.67
CA CYS A 329 19.06 8.05 -9.67
C CYS A 329 17.97 8.53 -8.69
N GLY A 330 16.79 8.95 -9.22
CA GLY A 330 15.68 9.34 -8.39
C GLY A 330 15.80 10.72 -7.74
N PHE A 331 15.72 10.78 -6.41
CA PHE A 331 15.84 12.04 -5.67
C PHE A 331 16.51 11.86 -4.30
N ARG A 332 17.06 12.97 -3.78
CA ARG A 332 17.51 13.11 -2.40
C ARG A 332 16.53 14.01 -1.65
N LEU A 333 16.07 13.58 -0.49
CA LEU A 333 15.19 14.34 0.39
C LEU A 333 15.94 14.69 1.68
N GLU A 334 15.93 15.98 2.07
CA GLU A 334 16.52 16.45 3.31
C GLU A 334 15.42 17.02 4.21
N PHE A 335 15.16 16.36 5.34
CA PHE A 335 14.21 16.81 6.33
C PHE A 335 14.75 17.97 7.15
N ASP A 336 13.88 18.91 7.56
CA ASP A 336 14.24 20.00 8.46
C ASP A 336 14.64 19.46 9.85
N GLN A 337 14.00 18.37 10.29
CA GLN A 337 14.29 17.66 11.54
C GLN A 337 14.56 16.19 11.24
N PRO A 338 15.50 15.55 11.96
CA PRO A 338 15.76 14.13 11.80
C PRO A 338 14.51 13.28 11.99
N GLN A 339 14.33 12.26 11.15
CA GLN A 339 13.19 11.37 11.13
C GLN A 339 13.51 10.03 11.77
N ARG A 340 12.56 9.50 12.55
CA ARG A 340 12.73 8.25 13.25
C ARG A 340 12.60 7.05 12.30
N ALA A 341 13.69 6.33 12.12
CA ALA A 341 13.79 5.04 11.44
C ALA A 341 13.21 5.04 10.00
N PRO A 342 13.57 6.00 9.12
CA PRO A 342 13.28 5.78 7.71
C PRO A 342 14.03 4.53 7.26
N THR A 343 13.36 3.66 6.48
CA THR A 343 13.86 2.29 6.27
C THR A 343 13.93 1.96 4.78
N PRO A 344 15.06 1.45 4.27
CA PRO A 344 15.16 0.95 2.90
C PRO A 344 14.06 -0.07 2.58
N GLY A 345 13.50 0.02 1.37
CA GLY A 345 12.36 -0.78 0.92
C GLY A 345 10.98 -0.18 1.25
N GLN A 346 10.90 0.78 2.16
CA GLN A 346 9.67 1.57 2.38
C GLN A 346 9.55 2.68 1.32
N ALA A 347 8.34 3.18 1.12
CA ALA A 347 8.12 4.35 0.29
C ALA A 347 8.41 5.65 1.05
N VAL A 348 8.87 6.67 0.32
CA VAL A 348 8.78 8.05 0.74
C VAL A 348 7.86 8.80 -0.23
N VAL A 349 6.80 9.41 0.33
CA VAL A 349 5.78 10.12 -0.43
C VAL A 349 5.82 11.59 -0.11
N LEU A 350 5.84 12.41 -1.15
CA LEU A 350 6.01 13.86 -1.11
C LEU A 350 4.67 14.55 -1.36
N TYR A 351 4.41 15.61 -0.60
CA TYR A 351 3.16 16.36 -0.65
C TYR A 351 3.40 17.87 -0.77
N GLN A 352 2.46 18.54 -1.43
CA GLN A 352 2.26 19.99 -1.35
C GLN A 352 0.81 20.27 -0.96
N GLY A 353 0.58 20.66 0.30
CA GLY A 353 -0.76 20.76 0.86
C GLY A 353 -1.47 19.41 0.90
N ASP A 354 -2.61 19.30 0.23
CA ASP A 354 -3.39 18.05 0.11
C ASP A 354 -3.00 17.20 -1.10
N THR A 355 -2.12 17.70 -1.96
CA THR A 355 -1.77 17.07 -3.23
C THR A 355 -0.50 16.22 -3.10
N VAL A 356 -0.55 14.99 -3.60
CA VAL A 356 0.62 14.12 -3.74
C VAL A 356 1.47 14.64 -4.91
N LEU A 357 2.67 15.10 -4.59
CA LEU A 357 3.64 15.53 -5.61
C LEU A 357 4.19 14.32 -6.39
N GLY A 358 4.47 13.26 -5.66
CA GLY A 358 5.05 12.01 -6.13
C GLY A 358 5.70 11.25 -4.99
N GLY A 359 6.57 10.32 -5.30
CA GLY A 359 7.29 9.54 -4.30
C GLY A 359 8.25 8.54 -4.93
N GLY A 360 8.92 7.75 -4.09
CA GLY A 360 9.85 6.72 -4.52
C GLY A 360 10.08 5.67 -3.44
N THR A 361 10.86 4.64 -3.76
CA THR A 361 11.30 3.61 -2.83
C THR A 361 12.60 4.04 -2.14
N ILE A 362 12.63 4.06 -0.82
CA ILE A 362 13.82 4.42 -0.03
C ILE A 362 14.91 3.38 -0.29
N THR A 363 16.09 3.84 -0.70
CA THR A 363 17.26 2.98 -0.95
C THR A 363 18.36 3.16 0.10
N ARG A 364 18.53 4.39 0.59
CA ARG A 364 19.56 4.76 1.56
C ARG A 364 19.11 5.89 2.45
N VAL A 365 19.65 5.93 3.69
CA VAL A 365 19.44 7.00 4.66
C VAL A 365 20.77 7.48 5.23
N GLU A 366 20.84 8.74 5.66
CA GLU A 366 22.03 9.37 6.25
C GLU A 366 21.62 10.30 7.40
N LYS A 367 22.56 10.49 8.38
CA LYS A 367 22.38 11.38 9.53
C LYS A 367 22.17 12.85 9.14
#